data_9caca90ae50f1e4bac406ea067f685b0
#
_entry.id   9caca90ae50f1e4bac406ea067f685b0
#
_cell.length_a   1.000
_cell.length_b   1.000
_cell.length_c   1.000
_cell.angle_alpha   90.00
_cell.angle_beta   90.00
_cell.angle_gamma   90.00
#
_symmetry.space_group_name_H-M   'P 1'
#
loop_
_entity.id
_entity.type
_entity.pdbx_description
1 polymer ?
#
loop_
_entity_poly.entity_id
_entity_poly.type
_entity_poly.pdbx_seq_one_letter_code
_entity_poly.pdbx_strand_id
1 'polypeptide(L)'
;MIDVSALKEHYDQEGFVLIESLFETSEIQKLQQASDALIQESRSYRKSDERFDLEPDHTETTPRVQRIKVPHQQHQAFADLVRAPKLLEILKILIGEDVRFRNSKLNIKAAKGGTAVDWHQDWAFYPHTNPDLLAVGIMLDDIDQENAPLMIFPKSHQGKTMDHHHREVFCGSVDLLGEKLDPSSATKITGPAGSVSFHHVKALHGSAPNTSDRSRRLLLYEYAAADAWPLIDFEVYGNYGEFEGKMVLGKSTLSPRFEDADARMPLPRPPDPGSIYRIQEFRKTGFESPIAS
;
A
#
# COMPACT_ATOMS: atom_id res chain seq x y z
N MET A 1 -8.30 -11.96 23.06
CA MET A 1 -9.27 -11.06 22.41
C MET A 1 -8.57 -9.73 22.17
N ILE A 2 -8.70 -9.18 20.98
CA ILE A 2 -8.16 -7.86 20.65
C ILE A 2 -8.94 -6.83 21.47
N ASP A 3 -8.24 -5.96 22.20
CA ASP A 3 -8.88 -4.81 22.84
C ASP A 3 -9.26 -3.79 21.77
N VAL A 4 -10.53 -3.76 21.44
CA VAL A 4 -11.10 -2.94 20.36
C VAL A 4 -10.89 -1.44 20.61
N SER A 5 -11.06 -0.99 21.87
CA SER A 5 -10.91 0.42 22.24
C SER A 5 -9.44 0.86 22.12
N ALA A 6 -8.52 0.07 22.65
CA ALA A 6 -7.10 0.35 22.58
C ALA A 6 -6.57 0.33 21.12
N LEU A 7 -7.12 -0.57 20.28
CA LEU A 7 -6.76 -0.64 18.87
C LEU A 7 -7.16 0.63 18.11
N LYS A 8 -8.41 1.09 18.27
CA LYS A 8 -8.91 2.31 17.62
C LYS A 8 -8.16 3.54 18.13
N GLU A 9 -7.99 3.66 19.44
CA GLU A 9 -7.25 4.78 20.03
C GLU A 9 -5.82 4.85 19.51
N HIS A 10 -5.11 3.73 19.45
CA HIS A 10 -3.75 3.68 18.91
C HIS A 10 -3.70 4.09 17.43
N TYR A 11 -4.63 3.57 16.61
CA TYR A 11 -4.72 3.93 15.19
C TYR A 11 -4.99 5.43 15.02
N ASP A 12 -5.92 6.01 15.79
CA ASP A 12 -6.26 7.42 15.70
C ASP A 12 -5.11 8.33 16.16
N GLN A 13 -4.31 7.87 17.11
CA GLN A 13 -3.15 8.62 17.61
C GLN A 13 -1.95 8.53 16.68
N GLU A 14 -1.60 7.32 16.25
CA GLU A 14 -0.34 7.07 15.54
C GLU A 14 -0.49 7.00 14.02
N GLY A 15 -1.71 6.78 13.49
CA GLY A 15 -2.00 6.65 12.08
C GLY A 15 -1.77 5.25 11.52
N PHE A 16 -1.46 4.30 12.37
CA PHE A 16 -1.29 2.89 12.02
C PHE A 16 -1.46 1.99 13.24
N VAL A 17 -1.68 0.71 12.99
CA VAL A 17 -1.65 -0.34 14.01
C VAL A 17 -1.14 -1.64 13.39
N LEU A 18 -0.46 -2.46 14.18
CA LEU A 18 -0.01 -3.80 13.83
C LEU A 18 -0.73 -4.83 14.71
N ILE A 19 -1.26 -5.87 14.08
CA ILE A 19 -1.81 -7.04 14.77
C ILE A 19 -0.95 -8.24 14.37
N GLU A 20 -0.19 -8.75 15.30
CA GLU A 20 0.67 -9.92 15.06
C GLU A 20 -0.17 -11.20 14.91
N SER A 21 0.24 -12.05 13.96
CA SER A 21 -0.33 -13.38 13.72
C SER A 21 -1.86 -13.41 13.61
N LEU A 22 -2.45 -12.40 12.92
CA LEU A 22 -3.89 -12.36 12.67
C LEU A 22 -4.36 -13.55 11.82
N PHE A 23 -3.52 -13.97 10.87
CA PHE A 23 -3.75 -15.13 10.02
C PHE A 23 -2.89 -16.33 10.45
N GLU A 24 -3.49 -17.50 10.40
CA GLU A 24 -2.81 -18.76 10.70
C GLU A 24 -1.81 -19.13 9.59
N THR A 25 -0.79 -19.91 9.95
CA THR A 25 0.22 -20.39 9.02
C THR A 25 -0.38 -21.04 7.77
N SER A 26 -1.45 -21.85 7.93
CA SER A 26 -2.11 -22.52 6.81
C SER A 26 -2.82 -21.58 5.85
N GLU A 27 -3.33 -20.43 6.34
CA GLU A 27 -3.94 -19.38 5.52
C GLU A 27 -2.85 -18.67 4.69
N ILE A 28 -1.73 -18.34 5.34
CA ILE A 28 -0.59 -17.70 4.69
C ILE A 28 0.06 -18.61 3.65
N GLN A 29 0.23 -19.91 3.92
CA GLN A 29 0.79 -20.85 2.96
C GLN A 29 0.01 -20.89 1.63
N LYS A 30 -1.32 -20.76 1.66
CA LYS A 30 -2.14 -20.68 0.44
C LYS A 30 -1.82 -19.43 -0.38
N LEU A 31 -1.62 -18.28 0.30
CA LEU A 31 -1.26 -17.02 -0.36
C LEU A 31 0.17 -17.04 -0.90
N GLN A 32 1.10 -17.70 -0.18
CA GLN A 32 2.46 -17.91 -0.65
C GLN A 32 2.46 -18.75 -1.93
N GLN A 33 1.75 -19.88 -1.96
CA GLN A 33 1.62 -20.75 -3.14
C GLN A 33 1.01 -20.00 -4.33
N ALA A 34 -0.04 -19.18 -4.10
CA ALA A 34 -0.64 -18.35 -5.13
C ALA A 34 0.37 -17.30 -5.66
N SER A 35 1.13 -16.67 -4.76
CA SER A 35 2.20 -15.73 -5.12
C SER A 35 3.27 -16.42 -5.97
N ASP A 36 3.73 -17.59 -5.55
CA ASP A 36 4.76 -18.35 -6.25
C ASP A 36 4.29 -18.77 -7.66
N ALA A 37 3.03 -19.17 -7.82
CA ALA A 37 2.44 -19.48 -9.13
C ALA A 37 2.49 -18.27 -10.06
N LEU A 38 2.06 -17.08 -9.60
CA LEU A 38 2.10 -15.84 -10.39
C LEU A 38 3.53 -15.41 -10.73
N ILE A 39 4.50 -15.60 -9.80
CA ILE A 39 5.91 -15.35 -10.07
C ILE A 39 6.43 -16.31 -11.17
N GLN A 40 6.01 -17.57 -11.16
CA GLN A 40 6.38 -18.50 -12.25
C GLN A 40 5.78 -18.05 -13.60
N GLU A 41 4.53 -17.57 -13.63
CA GLU A 41 3.93 -17.02 -14.85
C GLU A 41 4.73 -15.82 -15.39
N SER A 42 5.30 -14.99 -14.51
CA SER A 42 6.07 -13.80 -14.92
C SER A 42 7.30 -14.13 -15.77
N ARG A 43 7.79 -15.37 -15.77
CA ARG A 43 8.93 -15.84 -16.61
C ARG A 43 8.75 -15.56 -18.10
N SER A 44 7.51 -15.59 -18.59
CA SER A 44 7.20 -15.32 -20.00
C SER A 44 7.21 -13.83 -20.38
N TYR A 45 7.32 -12.94 -19.38
CA TYR A 45 7.29 -11.50 -19.58
C TYR A 45 8.70 -10.92 -19.74
N ARG A 46 8.86 -9.96 -20.63
CA ARG A 46 10.15 -9.29 -20.90
C ARG A 46 10.20 -7.84 -20.39
N LYS A 47 9.05 -7.30 -20.02
CA LYS A 47 8.89 -5.93 -19.49
C LYS A 47 7.67 -5.86 -18.59
N SER A 48 7.63 -4.84 -17.75
CA SER A 48 6.45 -4.53 -16.94
C SER A 48 5.22 -4.26 -17.82
N ASP A 49 4.05 -4.66 -17.34
CA ASP A 49 2.75 -4.52 -18.01
C ASP A 49 1.62 -4.23 -17.00
N GLU A 50 0.38 -4.53 -17.35
CA GLU A 50 -0.78 -4.38 -16.46
C GLU A 50 -0.83 -5.40 -15.32
N ARG A 51 -0.10 -6.54 -15.42
CA ARG A 51 -0.07 -7.59 -14.39
C ARG A 51 1.12 -7.48 -13.46
N PHE A 52 2.29 -7.15 -13.99
CA PHE A 52 3.55 -7.20 -13.27
C PHE A 52 4.38 -5.92 -13.43
N ASP A 53 4.96 -5.45 -12.33
CA ASP A 53 6.16 -4.63 -12.36
C ASP A 53 7.37 -5.53 -12.13
N LEU A 54 8.33 -5.50 -13.04
CA LEU A 54 9.50 -6.38 -13.04
C LEU A 54 10.75 -5.60 -12.64
N GLU A 55 11.66 -6.25 -11.90
CA GLU A 55 12.99 -5.71 -11.63
C GLU A 55 13.79 -5.59 -12.95
N PRO A 56 14.74 -4.63 -13.05
CA PRO A 56 15.55 -4.45 -14.26
C PRO A 56 16.35 -5.70 -14.67
N ASP A 57 16.70 -6.54 -13.70
CA ASP A 57 17.45 -7.80 -13.89
C ASP A 57 16.56 -9.05 -13.99
N HIS A 58 15.26 -8.86 -14.20
CA HIS A 58 14.31 -9.93 -14.41
C HIS A 58 14.65 -10.72 -15.70
N THR A 59 14.65 -12.05 -15.60
CA THR A 59 14.83 -12.96 -16.73
C THR A 59 13.88 -14.15 -16.65
N GLU A 60 13.71 -14.86 -17.75
CA GLU A 60 12.95 -16.11 -17.79
C GLU A 60 13.49 -17.17 -16.83
N THR A 61 14.81 -17.28 -16.69
CA THR A 61 15.45 -18.24 -15.79
C THR A 61 15.47 -17.79 -14.34
N THR A 62 15.51 -16.46 -14.12
CA THR A 62 15.53 -15.85 -12.79
C THR A 62 14.44 -14.77 -12.71
N PRO A 63 13.19 -15.17 -12.42
CA PRO A 63 12.09 -14.21 -12.33
C PRO A 63 12.28 -13.30 -11.11
N ARG A 64 12.27 -11.99 -11.35
CA ARG A 64 12.34 -10.96 -10.31
C ARG A 64 11.21 -9.96 -10.51
N VAL A 65 10.22 -10.07 -9.64
CA VAL A 65 8.99 -9.26 -9.68
C VAL A 65 9.05 -8.25 -8.56
N GLN A 66 8.86 -6.97 -8.86
CA GLN A 66 8.71 -5.90 -7.86
C GLN A 66 7.30 -5.88 -7.29
N ARG A 67 6.30 -6.08 -8.17
CA ARG A 67 4.90 -6.01 -7.81
C ARG A 67 4.05 -6.91 -8.70
N ILE A 68 3.12 -7.63 -8.08
CA ILE A 68 1.95 -8.19 -8.76
C ILE A 68 0.82 -7.19 -8.59
N LYS A 69 0.32 -6.64 -9.69
CA LYS A 69 -0.79 -5.68 -9.72
C LYS A 69 -2.11 -6.42 -9.60
N VAL A 70 -3.05 -5.85 -8.90
CA VAL A 70 -4.41 -6.37 -8.70
C VAL A 70 -4.49 -7.91 -8.48
N PRO A 71 -3.69 -8.47 -7.53
CA PRO A 71 -3.63 -9.92 -7.32
C PRO A 71 -4.99 -10.55 -7.06
N HIS A 72 -5.95 -9.83 -6.49
CA HIS A 72 -7.33 -10.30 -6.27
C HIS A 72 -8.07 -10.64 -7.58
N GLN A 73 -7.65 -10.11 -8.72
CA GLN A 73 -8.19 -10.45 -10.03
C GLN A 73 -7.42 -11.59 -10.71
N GLN A 74 -6.24 -11.91 -10.20
CA GLN A 74 -5.33 -12.88 -10.83
C GLN A 74 -5.39 -14.27 -10.18
N HIS A 75 -5.79 -14.36 -8.90
CA HIS A 75 -5.87 -15.64 -8.19
C HIS A 75 -6.92 -15.60 -7.08
N GLN A 76 -7.74 -16.68 -7.00
CA GLN A 76 -8.88 -16.77 -6.10
C GLN A 76 -8.51 -16.61 -4.62
N ALA A 77 -7.36 -17.12 -4.18
CA ALA A 77 -6.93 -16.98 -2.79
C ALA A 77 -6.78 -15.51 -2.36
N PHE A 78 -6.34 -14.63 -3.24
CA PHE A 78 -6.30 -13.19 -2.98
C PHE A 78 -7.68 -12.53 -3.04
N ALA A 79 -8.58 -13.02 -3.91
CA ALA A 79 -9.96 -12.54 -3.99
C ALA A 79 -10.76 -12.88 -2.72
N ASP A 80 -10.64 -14.11 -2.23
CA ASP A 80 -11.34 -14.57 -1.02
C ASP A 80 -10.92 -13.76 0.22
N LEU A 81 -9.63 -13.42 0.29
CA LEU A 81 -9.07 -12.68 1.43
C LEU A 81 -9.60 -11.24 1.54
N VAL A 82 -10.02 -10.62 0.44
CA VAL A 82 -10.65 -9.27 0.44
C VAL A 82 -11.81 -9.18 1.43
N ARG A 83 -12.54 -10.27 1.62
CA ARG A 83 -13.73 -10.37 2.49
C ARG A 83 -13.52 -11.27 3.70
N ALA A 84 -12.26 -11.49 4.10
CA ALA A 84 -11.97 -12.32 5.27
C ALA A 84 -12.61 -11.72 6.53
N PRO A 85 -13.40 -12.48 7.30
CA PRO A 85 -14.11 -11.96 8.47
C PRO A 85 -13.19 -11.24 9.46
N LYS A 86 -11.99 -11.76 9.70
CA LYS A 86 -10.99 -11.16 10.58
C LYS A 86 -10.59 -9.73 10.15
N LEU A 87 -10.47 -9.48 8.84
CA LEU A 87 -10.19 -8.14 8.30
C LEU A 87 -11.41 -7.24 8.44
N LEU A 88 -12.60 -7.75 8.10
CA LEU A 88 -13.83 -6.97 8.12
C LEU A 88 -14.18 -6.48 9.53
N GLU A 89 -13.93 -7.29 10.56
CA GLU A 89 -14.11 -6.88 11.97
C GLU A 89 -13.21 -5.67 12.31
N ILE A 90 -11.94 -5.70 11.90
CA ILE A 90 -11.01 -4.59 12.16
C ILE A 90 -11.37 -3.35 11.32
N LEU A 91 -11.72 -3.53 10.05
CA LEU A 91 -12.13 -2.42 9.18
C LEU A 91 -13.35 -1.67 9.74
N LYS A 92 -14.34 -2.42 10.24
CA LYS A 92 -15.51 -1.83 10.90
C LYS A 92 -15.14 -0.95 12.10
N ILE A 93 -14.14 -1.36 12.89
CA ILE A 93 -13.64 -0.58 14.02
C ILE A 93 -12.92 0.69 13.54
N LEU A 94 -12.08 0.58 12.51
CA LEU A 94 -11.19 1.66 12.08
C LEU A 94 -11.87 2.72 11.24
N ILE A 95 -12.71 2.32 10.27
CA ILE A 95 -13.31 3.23 9.28
C ILE A 95 -14.84 3.14 9.16
N GLY A 96 -15.50 2.37 10.05
CA GLY A 96 -16.96 2.36 10.17
C GLY A 96 -17.69 1.17 9.56
N GLU A 97 -19.02 1.23 9.60
CA GLU A 97 -19.92 0.11 9.26
C GLU A 97 -20.03 -0.16 7.75
N ASP A 98 -19.83 0.86 6.92
CA ASP A 98 -20.04 0.83 5.48
C ASP A 98 -18.69 0.98 4.78
N VAL A 99 -18.14 -0.14 4.27
CA VAL A 99 -16.77 -0.19 3.74
C VAL A 99 -16.74 -0.75 2.32
N ARG A 100 -15.99 -0.08 1.47
CA ARG A 100 -15.71 -0.46 0.08
C ARG A 100 -14.25 -0.90 -0.06
N PHE A 101 -14.05 -2.01 -0.73
CA PHE A 101 -12.73 -2.40 -1.23
C PHE A 101 -12.36 -1.53 -2.43
N ARG A 102 -11.13 -1.03 -2.47
CA ARG A 102 -10.67 -0.17 -3.56
C ARG A 102 -9.74 -0.92 -4.51
N ASN A 103 -8.64 -1.44 -4.01
CA ASN A 103 -7.59 -2.03 -4.85
C ASN A 103 -6.71 -3.02 -4.07
N SER A 104 -5.86 -3.75 -4.79
CA SER A 104 -4.83 -4.58 -4.20
C SER A 104 -3.51 -4.54 -4.97
N LYS A 105 -2.42 -4.79 -4.25
CA LYS A 105 -1.07 -4.92 -4.79
C LYS A 105 -0.25 -5.86 -3.92
N LEU A 106 0.55 -6.73 -4.51
CA LEU A 106 1.51 -7.56 -3.79
C LEU A 106 2.92 -7.04 -4.11
N ASN A 107 3.51 -6.35 -3.15
CA ASN A 107 4.87 -5.83 -3.27
C ASN A 107 5.88 -6.90 -2.84
N ILE A 108 6.83 -7.19 -3.71
CA ILE A 108 7.85 -8.20 -3.51
C ILE A 108 9.21 -7.51 -3.52
N LYS A 109 9.92 -7.62 -2.42
CA LYS A 109 11.31 -7.19 -2.35
C LYS A 109 12.21 -8.41 -2.45
N ALA A 110 12.76 -8.60 -3.64
CA ALA A 110 13.68 -9.70 -3.88
C ALA A 110 14.91 -9.60 -2.97
N ALA A 111 15.49 -10.75 -2.62
CA ALA A 111 16.76 -10.79 -1.91
C ALA A 111 17.85 -10.03 -2.67
N LYS A 112 18.75 -9.36 -1.97
CA LYS A 112 19.94 -8.70 -2.50
C LYS A 112 19.65 -7.76 -3.68
N GLY A 113 18.76 -6.79 -3.48
CA GLY A 113 18.49 -5.75 -4.48
C GLY A 113 17.02 -5.49 -4.78
N GLY A 114 16.10 -5.84 -3.89
CA GLY A 114 14.69 -5.43 -4.02
C GLY A 114 14.56 -3.91 -3.94
N THR A 115 13.91 -3.30 -4.94
CA THR A 115 13.79 -1.85 -5.12
C THR A 115 13.08 -1.16 -3.95
N ALA A 116 13.56 0.03 -3.56
CA ALA A 116 12.90 0.89 -2.58
C ALA A 116 11.51 1.33 -3.04
N VAL A 117 10.67 1.69 -2.08
CA VAL A 117 9.49 2.53 -2.31
C VAL A 117 9.71 3.79 -1.49
N ASP A 118 9.87 4.92 -2.15
CA ASP A 118 10.17 6.18 -1.50
C ASP A 118 9.04 6.66 -0.61
N TRP A 119 9.38 7.56 0.31
CA TRP A 119 8.46 8.13 1.28
C TRP A 119 7.30 8.84 0.59
N HIS A 120 6.07 8.45 0.94
CA HIS A 120 4.86 8.98 0.35
C HIS A 120 3.66 8.85 1.29
N GLN A 121 2.63 9.60 0.98
CA GLN A 121 1.29 9.44 1.51
C GLN A 121 0.40 8.90 0.38
N ASP A 122 -0.30 7.82 0.62
CA ASP A 122 -1.22 7.22 -0.36
C ASP A 122 -2.28 8.21 -0.83
N TRP A 123 -2.71 9.11 0.06
CA TRP A 123 -3.64 10.20 -0.23
C TRP A 123 -3.27 11.02 -1.47
N ALA A 124 -1.98 11.26 -1.68
CA ALA A 124 -1.52 12.06 -2.82
C ALA A 124 -1.74 11.37 -4.17
N PHE A 125 -1.86 10.04 -4.20
CA PHE A 125 -2.10 9.27 -5.42
C PHE A 125 -3.59 9.16 -5.77
N TYR A 126 -4.46 9.12 -4.76
CA TYR A 126 -5.90 8.92 -4.92
C TYR A 126 -6.72 9.66 -3.86
N PRO A 127 -6.74 11.01 -3.95
CA PRO A 127 -7.54 11.80 -3.02
C PRO A 127 -9.03 11.50 -3.17
N HIS A 128 -9.76 11.58 -2.05
CA HIS A 128 -11.19 11.35 -1.94
C HIS A 128 -11.87 12.55 -1.28
N THR A 129 -13.19 12.52 -1.13
CA THR A 129 -13.96 13.57 -0.47
C THR A 129 -13.72 13.66 1.03
N ASN A 130 -13.20 12.60 1.65
CA ASN A 130 -12.75 12.55 3.03
C ASN A 130 -11.63 11.49 3.18
N PRO A 131 -10.83 11.52 4.26
CA PRO A 131 -9.67 10.66 4.40
C PRO A 131 -9.94 9.32 5.10
N ASP A 132 -11.19 8.88 5.25
CA ASP A 132 -11.53 7.58 5.86
C ASP A 132 -11.19 6.43 4.91
N LEU A 133 -9.92 6.34 4.59
CA LEU A 133 -9.29 5.28 3.82
C LEU A 133 -8.08 4.74 4.56
N LEU A 134 -7.83 3.46 4.37
CA LEU A 134 -6.62 2.82 4.89
C LEU A 134 -6.09 1.75 3.95
N ALA A 135 -4.81 1.44 4.11
CA ALA A 135 -4.20 0.27 3.53
C ALA A 135 -3.95 -0.81 4.59
N VAL A 136 -4.25 -2.05 4.21
CA VAL A 136 -4.04 -3.26 5.00
C VAL A 136 -2.83 -3.98 4.44
N GLY A 137 -1.75 -4.10 5.22
CA GLY A 137 -0.52 -4.78 4.82
C GLY A 137 -0.41 -6.15 5.47
N ILE A 138 -0.59 -7.23 4.69
CA ILE A 138 -0.55 -8.61 5.17
C ILE A 138 0.84 -9.18 4.86
N MET A 139 1.55 -9.60 5.90
CA MET A 139 2.89 -10.17 5.79
C MET A 139 2.78 -11.63 5.35
N LEU A 140 3.26 -11.93 4.13
CA LEU A 140 3.30 -13.31 3.64
C LEU A 140 4.59 -14.03 4.05
N ASP A 141 5.60 -13.29 4.48
CA ASP A 141 6.88 -13.80 5.00
C ASP A 141 7.15 -13.14 6.35
N ASP A 142 8.04 -13.71 7.14
CA ASP A 142 8.56 -13.04 8.34
C ASP A 142 9.27 -11.75 7.91
N ILE A 143 8.88 -10.65 8.53
CA ILE A 143 9.48 -9.33 8.27
C ILE A 143 10.23 -8.87 9.51
N ASP A 144 11.53 -8.58 9.35
CA ASP A 144 12.39 -8.07 10.40
C ASP A 144 13.08 -6.76 10.01
N GLN A 145 14.08 -6.35 10.78
CA GLN A 145 14.81 -5.10 10.59
C GLN A 145 15.67 -5.08 9.31
N GLU A 146 15.98 -6.24 8.73
CA GLU A 146 16.97 -6.41 7.66
C GLU A 146 16.35 -6.58 6.28
N ASN A 147 15.13 -7.20 6.19
CA ASN A 147 14.51 -7.52 4.90
C ASN A 147 13.55 -6.44 4.39
N ALA A 148 13.87 -5.17 4.67
CA ALA A 148 13.18 -3.98 4.19
C ALA A 148 11.71 -3.87 4.65
N PRO A 149 11.45 -3.76 5.96
CA PRO A 149 10.12 -3.56 6.50
C PRO A 149 9.46 -2.29 5.94
N LEU A 150 8.13 -2.25 5.99
CA LEU A 150 7.40 -1.00 5.87
C LEU A 150 7.81 -0.08 7.03
N MET A 151 8.06 1.18 6.74
CA MET A 151 8.41 2.21 7.71
C MET A 151 7.33 3.29 7.67
N ILE A 152 6.83 3.71 8.84
CA ILE A 152 5.75 4.69 8.96
C ILE A 152 6.16 5.77 9.96
N PHE A 153 6.00 7.03 9.59
CA PHE A 153 6.15 8.13 10.53
C PHE A 153 4.90 8.22 11.43
N PRO A 154 5.03 7.99 12.74
CA PRO A 154 3.92 8.14 13.69
C PRO A 154 3.30 9.54 13.60
N LYS A 155 1.97 9.63 13.72
CA LYS A 155 1.20 10.88 13.75
C LYS A 155 1.23 11.72 12.47
N SER A 156 1.94 11.29 11.43
CA SER A 156 2.05 12.03 10.17
C SER A 156 0.71 12.21 9.44
N HIS A 157 -0.27 11.35 9.69
CA HIS A 157 -1.63 11.44 9.14
C HIS A 157 -2.44 12.63 9.66
N GLN A 158 -2.08 13.15 10.86
CA GLN A 158 -2.76 14.31 11.48
C GLN A 158 -2.37 15.64 10.85
N GLY A 159 -1.22 15.67 10.14
CA GLY A 159 -0.73 16.84 9.44
C GLY A 159 -1.41 17.07 8.09
N LYS A 160 -0.99 18.15 7.42
CA LYS A 160 -1.34 18.41 6.03
C LYS A 160 -0.75 17.36 5.10
N THR A 161 -1.32 17.23 3.90
CA THR A 161 -0.70 16.47 2.83
C THR A 161 0.61 17.15 2.40
N MET A 162 1.71 16.41 2.42
CA MET A 162 3.02 16.90 2.00
C MET A 162 3.08 17.03 0.48
N ASP A 163 4.04 17.77 -0.04
CA ASP A 163 4.19 17.94 -1.48
C ASP A 163 4.83 16.68 -2.11
N HIS A 164 4.12 16.07 -3.05
CA HIS A 164 4.57 14.91 -3.83
C HIS A 164 4.97 15.28 -5.26
N HIS A 165 5.30 16.56 -5.50
CA HIS A 165 5.74 17.07 -6.80
C HIS A 165 7.21 17.45 -6.76
N HIS A 166 7.87 17.26 -7.88
CA HIS A 166 9.21 17.78 -8.14
C HIS A 166 9.18 18.59 -9.43
N ARG A 167 9.59 19.87 -9.37
CA ARG A 167 9.51 20.79 -10.51
C ARG A 167 8.12 20.79 -11.18
N GLU A 168 7.09 20.93 -10.35
CA GLU A 168 5.67 20.94 -10.73
C GLU A 168 5.13 19.64 -11.37
N VAL A 169 5.93 18.58 -11.46
CA VAL A 169 5.49 17.26 -11.93
C VAL A 169 5.28 16.33 -10.75
N PHE A 170 4.17 15.60 -10.74
CA PHE A 170 3.87 14.60 -9.72
C PHE A 170 4.90 13.47 -9.77
N CYS A 171 5.73 13.37 -8.74
CA CYS A 171 6.74 12.33 -8.60
C CYS A 171 6.38 11.27 -7.55
N GLY A 172 5.26 11.44 -6.84
CA GLY A 172 4.78 10.46 -5.86
C GLY A 172 5.74 10.19 -4.71
N SER A 173 6.62 11.14 -4.37
CA SER A 173 7.55 11.03 -3.25
C SER A 173 7.72 12.36 -2.54
N VAL A 174 7.95 12.31 -1.23
CA VAL A 174 8.15 13.47 -0.35
C VAL A 174 9.64 13.75 -0.15
N ASP A 175 10.00 15.04 -0.11
CA ASP A 175 11.33 15.49 0.25
C ASP A 175 11.50 15.54 1.77
N LEU A 176 12.03 14.47 2.36
CA LEU A 176 12.24 14.45 3.81
C LEU A 176 13.16 15.57 4.29
N LEU A 177 14.20 15.94 3.51
CA LEU A 177 15.10 17.03 3.88
C LEU A 177 14.39 18.38 3.84
N GLY A 178 13.61 18.64 2.77
CA GLY A 178 12.78 19.83 2.67
C GLY A 178 11.73 19.93 3.76
N GLU A 179 11.12 18.83 4.15
CA GLU A 179 10.15 18.72 5.25
C GLU A 179 10.83 18.65 6.65
N LYS A 180 12.17 18.59 6.71
CA LYS A 180 12.96 18.47 7.95
C LYS A 180 12.59 17.23 8.78
N LEU A 181 12.33 16.12 8.12
CA LEU A 181 12.00 14.84 8.74
C LEU A 181 13.24 13.94 8.81
N ASP A 182 13.47 13.35 9.99
CA ASP A 182 14.52 12.36 10.20
C ASP A 182 13.95 10.94 9.98
N PRO A 183 14.43 10.20 8.97
CA PRO A 183 13.97 8.82 8.72
C PRO A 183 14.14 7.88 9.92
N SER A 184 15.05 8.16 10.82
CA SER A 184 15.29 7.36 12.03
C SER A 184 14.12 7.39 13.03
N SER A 185 13.26 8.42 12.93
CA SER A 185 12.05 8.54 13.75
C SER A 185 10.87 7.71 13.24
N ALA A 186 10.98 7.11 12.07
CA ALA A 186 9.95 6.24 11.54
C ALA A 186 9.93 4.87 12.22
N THR A 187 8.73 4.38 12.50
CA THR A 187 8.53 3.04 13.06
C THR A 187 8.64 1.99 11.98
N LYS A 188 9.50 1.00 12.19
CA LYS A 188 9.60 -0.18 11.31
C LYS A 188 8.53 -1.21 11.70
N ILE A 189 7.73 -1.61 10.75
CA ILE A 189 6.63 -2.58 10.91
C ILE A 189 7.17 -3.99 10.66
N THR A 190 7.47 -4.69 11.73
CA THR A 190 8.05 -6.04 11.72
C THR A 190 7.14 -7.03 12.41
N GLY A 191 7.21 -8.31 12.04
CA GLY A 191 6.44 -9.37 12.65
C GLY A 191 6.53 -10.69 11.87
N PRO A 192 6.03 -11.79 12.46
CA PRO A 192 5.95 -13.07 11.76
C PRO A 192 4.96 -13.04 10.60
N ALA A 193 5.11 -13.96 9.66
CA ALA A 193 4.14 -14.19 8.60
C ALA A 193 2.73 -14.38 9.20
N GLY A 194 1.71 -13.75 8.60
CA GLY A 194 0.36 -13.70 9.15
C GLY A 194 0.06 -12.44 9.97
N SER A 195 1.07 -11.64 10.30
CA SER A 195 0.86 -10.32 10.90
C SER A 195 0.26 -9.35 9.89
N VAL A 196 -0.56 -8.42 10.38
CA VAL A 196 -1.28 -7.46 9.54
C VAL A 196 -1.12 -6.05 10.09
N SER A 197 -0.66 -5.14 9.27
CA SER A 197 -0.64 -3.71 9.54
C SER A 197 -1.83 -3.02 8.89
N PHE A 198 -2.36 -2.01 9.56
CA PHE A 198 -3.37 -1.09 9.03
C PHE A 198 -2.78 0.30 9.12
N HIS A 199 -2.73 1.05 8.03
CA HIS A 199 -2.22 2.42 8.07
C HIS A 199 -3.14 3.37 7.31
N HIS A 200 -3.32 4.54 7.89
CA HIS A 200 -4.16 5.61 7.38
C HIS A 200 -3.63 6.12 6.04
N VAL A 201 -4.52 6.48 5.12
CA VAL A 201 -4.17 6.94 3.77
C VAL A 201 -3.22 8.15 3.76
N LYS A 202 -3.26 9.00 4.80
CA LYS A 202 -2.37 10.16 4.99
C LYS A 202 -1.10 9.84 5.80
N ALA A 203 -0.90 8.61 6.28
CA ALA A 203 0.32 8.25 6.98
C ALA A 203 1.52 8.27 6.02
N LEU A 204 2.56 9.05 6.35
CA LEU A 204 3.81 9.07 5.59
C LEU A 204 4.56 7.77 5.80
N HIS A 205 4.78 7.05 4.72
CA HIS A 205 5.41 5.74 4.78
C HIS A 205 6.32 5.46 3.58
N GLY A 206 7.16 4.45 3.72
CA GLY A 206 8.07 4.02 2.68
C GLY A 206 8.75 2.71 3.05
N SER A 207 9.67 2.23 2.22
CA SER A 207 10.47 1.05 2.55
C SER A 207 11.80 1.08 1.81
N ALA A 208 12.89 0.84 2.54
CA ALA A 208 14.25 0.79 2.00
C ALA A 208 14.44 -0.34 0.99
N PRO A 209 15.53 -0.35 0.21
CA PRO A 209 15.92 -1.51 -0.59
C PRO A 209 16.12 -2.75 0.31
N ASN A 210 15.83 -3.94 -0.21
CA ASN A 210 16.10 -5.17 0.52
C ASN A 210 17.54 -5.62 0.25
N THR A 211 18.41 -5.44 1.23
CA THR A 211 19.83 -5.84 1.17
C THR A 211 20.08 -7.23 1.77
N SER A 212 19.08 -7.84 2.40
CA SER A 212 19.18 -9.18 3.00
C SER A 212 19.22 -10.29 1.93
N ASP A 213 19.51 -11.49 2.33
CA ASP A 213 19.47 -12.69 1.49
C ASP A 213 18.08 -13.36 1.41
N ARG A 214 17.06 -12.73 2.00
CA ARG A 214 15.68 -13.24 2.04
C ARG A 214 14.75 -12.30 1.29
N SER A 215 13.88 -12.84 0.45
CA SER A 215 12.78 -12.07 -0.17
C SER A 215 11.73 -11.71 0.87
N ARG A 216 10.97 -10.66 0.59
CA ARG A 216 9.87 -10.21 1.44
C ARG A 216 8.65 -9.86 0.59
N ARG A 217 7.52 -10.50 0.88
CA ARG A 217 6.22 -10.26 0.24
C ARG A 217 5.27 -9.57 1.21
N LEU A 218 4.76 -8.42 0.80
CA LEU A 218 3.74 -7.66 1.53
C LEU A 218 2.53 -7.46 0.62
N LEU A 219 1.43 -8.15 0.94
CA LEU A 219 0.16 -7.99 0.25
C LEU A 219 -0.57 -6.77 0.82
N LEU A 220 -0.93 -5.85 -0.05
CA LEU A 220 -1.63 -4.62 0.33
C LEU A 220 -3.04 -4.62 -0.25
N TYR A 221 -4.04 -4.37 0.61
CA TYR A 221 -5.41 -4.08 0.25
C TYR A 221 -5.77 -2.66 0.66
N GLU A 222 -6.49 -1.96 -0.17
CA GLU A 222 -6.95 -0.60 0.08
C GLU A 222 -8.46 -0.61 0.28
N TYR A 223 -8.92 0.02 1.38
CA TYR A 223 -10.32 0.14 1.72
C TYR A 223 -10.68 1.60 1.99
N ALA A 224 -11.93 1.94 1.72
CA ALA A 224 -12.50 3.27 1.94
C ALA A 224 -13.86 3.16 2.63
N ALA A 225 -14.21 4.12 3.47
CA ALA A 225 -15.58 4.30 3.88
C ALA A 225 -16.49 4.52 2.66
N ALA A 226 -17.74 4.04 2.73
CA ALA A 226 -18.65 4.12 1.59
C ALA A 226 -18.95 5.54 1.14
N ASP A 227 -18.88 6.51 2.07
CA ASP A 227 -19.10 7.94 1.83
C ASP A 227 -17.83 8.72 1.42
N ALA A 228 -16.66 8.03 1.39
CA ALA A 228 -15.44 8.56 0.81
C ALA A 228 -15.41 8.29 -0.70
N TRP A 229 -15.72 9.32 -1.49
CA TRP A 229 -15.79 9.22 -2.95
C TRP A 229 -14.49 9.70 -3.60
N PRO A 230 -13.99 9.00 -4.64
CA PRO A 230 -12.76 9.39 -5.32
C PRO A 230 -12.92 10.73 -6.05
N LEU A 231 -11.90 11.59 -5.97
CA LEU A 231 -11.81 12.85 -6.72
C LEU A 231 -11.14 12.68 -8.09
N ILE A 232 -10.57 11.52 -8.34
CA ILE A 232 -9.96 11.11 -9.62
C ILE A 232 -10.51 9.73 -9.99
N ASP A 233 -10.14 9.21 -11.15
CA ASP A 233 -10.64 7.93 -11.70
C ASP A 233 -12.14 7.98 -12.06
N PHE A 234 -12.50 8.95 -12.91
CA PHE A 234 -13.87 9.20 -13.35
C PHE A 234 -14.54 8.01 -14.07
N GLU A 235 -13.78 7.00 -14.43
CA GLU A 235 -14.29 5.74 -14.98
C GLU A 235 -15.29 5.05 -14.03
N VAL A 236 -15.18 5.29 -12.75
CA VAL A 236 -16.13 4.79 -11.74
C VAL A 236 -17.57 5.22 -12.03
N TYR A 237 -17.77 6.38 -12.61
CA TYR A 237 -19.10 6.90 -12.94
C TYR A 237 -19.72 6.21 -14.15
N GLY A 238 -18.92 5.72 -15.11
CA GLY A 238 -19.39 4.91 -16.24
C GLY A 238 -19.72 3.47 -15.84
N ASN A 239 -19.22 2.99 -14.71
CA ASN A 239 -19.33 1.60 -14.25
C ASN A 239 -19.81 1.51 -12.79
N TYR A 240 -20.86 2.25 -12.47
CA TYR A 240 -21.37 2.36 -11.10
C TYR A 240 -21.70 0.99 -10.47
N GLY A 241 -22.27 0.05 -11.24
CA GLY A 241 -22.56 -1.28 -10.72
C GLY A 241 -21.32 -2.05 -10.25
N GLU A 242 -20.19 -1.92 -10.96
CA GLU A 242 -18.93 -2.50 -10.54
C GLU A 242 -18.38 -1.79 -9.30
N PHE A 243 -18.49 -0.46 -9.25
CA PHE A 243 -18.10 0.33 -8.09
C PHE A 243 -18.91 -0.05 -6.84
N GLU A 244 -20.23 -0.18 -6.98
CA GLU A 244 -21.12 -0.64 -5.92
C GLU A 244 -20.82 -2.09 -5.50
N GLY A 245 -20.53 -2.97 -6.46
CA GLY A 245 -20.14 -4.36 -6.22
C GLY A 245 -18.87 -4.54 -5.38
N LYS A 246 -18.07 -3.50 -5.23
CA LYS A 246 -16.88 -3.49 -4.36
C LYS A 246 -17.21 -3.30 -2.87
N MET A 247 -18.47 -3.09 -2.48
CA MET A 247 -18.83 -3.05 -1.06
C MET A 247 -18.50 -4.38 -0.39
N VAL A 248 -17.80 -4.31 0.75
CA VAL A 248 -17.41 -5.47 1.57
C VAL A 248 -18.13 -5.52 2.91
N LEU A 249 -18.58 -4.36 3.41
CA LEU A 249 -19.42 -4.20 4.60
C LEU A 249 -20.53 -3.18 4.32
N GLY A 250 -21.68 -3.38 4.97
CA GLY A 250 -22.77 -2.41 5.02
C GLY A 250 -23.37 -2.05 3.67
N LYS A 251 -23.66 -0.77 3.46
CA LYS A 251 -24.40 -0.26 2.30
C LYS A 251 -23.62 0.83 1.57
N SER A 252 -23.75 0.86 0.25
CA SER A 252 -23.26 1.98 -0.56
C SER A 252 -24.10 3.24 -0.33
N THR A 253 -23.52 4.40 -0.61
CA THR A 253 -24.22 5.68 -0.57
C THR A 253 -23.84 6.54 -1.77
N LEU A 254 -24.79 7.28 -2.30
CA LEU A 254 -24.59 8.33 -3.32
C LEU A 254 -24.39 9.74 -2.70
N SER A 255 -24.39 9.82 -1.36
CA SER A 255 -24.17 11.06 -0.61
C SER A 255 -22.77 11.08 -0.02
N PRO A 256 -21.78 11.65 -0.72
CA PRO A 256 -20.42 11.73 -0.19
C PRO A 256 -20.38 12.65 1.04
N ARG A 257 -19.55 12.28 2.01
CA ARG A 257 -19.16 13.17 3.11
C ARG A 257 -17.94 13.98 2.65
N PHE A 258 -18.00 15.29 2.83
CA PHE A 258 -16.88 16.16 2.53
C PHE A 258 -16.21 16.61 3.83
N GLU A 259 -14.90 16.44 3.88
CA GLU A 259 -14.06 17.01 4.93
C GLU A 259 -13.04 17.96 4.33
N ASP A 260 -12.58 18.91 5.13
CA ASP A 260 -11.49 19.81 4.75
C ASP A 260 -10.16 19.04 4.82
N ALA A 261 -9.93 18.24 3.78
CA ALA A 261 -8.72 17.46 3.63
C ALA A 261 -7.90 18.06 2.48
N ASP A 262 -6.72 18.56 2.79
CA ASP A 262 -5.78 19.08 1.79
C ASP A 262 -5.58 18.05 0.68
N ALA A 263 -5.97 18.38 -0.54
CA ALA A 263 -5.75 17.55 -1.70
C ALA A 263 -5.09 18.37 -2.82
N ARG A 264 -3.89 17.95 -3.23
CA ARG A 264 -3.27 18.38 -4.49
C ARG A 264 -3.40 17.24 -5.48
N MET A 265 -3.95 17.51 -6.67
CA MET A 265 -4.13 16.48 -7.69
C MET A 265 -2.78 15.91 -8.14
N PRO A 266 -2.68 14.58 -8.41
CA PRO A 266 -1.44 13.93 -8.88
C PRO A 266 -1.16 14.26 -10.36
N LEU A 267 -1.06 15.54 -10.68
CA LEU A 267 -0.93 16.08 -12.03
C LEU A 267 0.02 17.28 -12.06
N PRO A 268 0.73 17.51 -13.20
CA PRO A 268 0.87 16.59 -14.32
C PRO A 268 1.69 15.36 -13.94
N ARG A 269 1.39 14.21 -14.53
CA ARG A 269 2.19 12.98 -14.35
C ARG A 269 3.43 13.02 -15.26
N PRO A 270 4.52 12.31 -14.90
CA PRO A 270 5.66 12.13 -15.79
C PRO A 270 5.27 11.38 -17.08
N PRO A 271 6.06 11.43 -18.14
CA PRO A 271 5.72 10.85 -19.46
C PRO A 271 5.40 9.35 -19.46
N ASP A 272 5.92 8.58 -18.51
CA ASP A 272 5.65 7.13 -18.35
C ASP A 272 5.24 6.82 -16.89
N PRO A 273 3.97 7.09 -16.51
CA PRO A 273 3.53 7.01 -15.12
C PRO A 273 3.17 5.58 -14.65
N GLY A 274 3.54 4.54 -15.39
CA GLY A 274 3.05 3.17 -15.28
C GLY A 274 2.95 2.53 -13.88
N SER A 275 3.84 2.89 -12.93
CA SER A 275 3.78 2.41 -11.53
C SER A 275 4.43 3.42 -10.58
N ILE A 276 4.24 3.25 -9.26
CA ILE A 276 4.93 4.08 -8.26
C ILE A 276 6.45 4.04 -8.43
N TYR A 277 7.02 2.89 -8.76
CA TYR A 277 8.45 2.74 -9.00
C TYR A 277 8.93 3.67 -10.13
N ARG A 278 8.22 3.73 -11.27
CA ARG A 278 8.53 4.60 -12.39
C ARG A 278 8.26 6.08 -12.11
N ILE A 279 7.17 6.37 -11.42
CA ILE A 279 6.84 7.75 -11.04
C ILE A 279 7.94 8.30 -10.11
N GLN A 280 8.43 7.51 -9.16
CA GLN A 280 9.45 7.92 -8.21
C GLN A 280 10.87 8.04 -8.83
N GLU A 281 11.17 7.32 -9.92
CA GLU A 281 12.41 7.51 -10.70
C GLU A 281 12.60 8.96 -11.18
N PHE A 282 11.50 9.70 -11.37
CA PHE A 282 11.56 11.09 -11.81
C PHE A 282 12.28 12.01 -10.82
N ARG A 283 12.26 11.72 -9.54
CA ARG A 283 12.91 12.52 -8.51
C ARG A 283 14.31 12.05 -8.17
N LYS A 284 14.60 10.77 -8.15
CA LYS A 284 15.86 10.13 -7.70
C LYS A 284 16.35 10.65 -6.33
N THR A 285 15.44 10.88 -5.41
CA THR A 285 15.75 11.34 -4.05
C THR A 285 15.00 10.46 -3.07
N GLY A 286 15.45 9.68 -2.35
CA GLY A 286 14.82 8.83 -1.36
C GLY A 286 15.87 8.03 -0.64
N PHE A 287 15.64 6.76 -0.44
CA PHE A 287 16.57 5.84 0.20
C PHE A 287 17.91 5.70 -0.55
N GLU A 288 17.98 6.09 -1.83
CA GLU A 288 19.19 5.96 -2.67
C GLU A 288 20.06 7.22 -2.70
N SER A 289 19.59 8.35 -2.20
CA SER A 289 20.42 9.55 -2.14
C SER A 289 21.36 9.47 -0.93
N PRO A 290 22.69 9.57 -1.13
CA PRO A 290 23.60 9.73 0.01
C PRO A 290 23.21 11.03 0.72
N ILE A 291 23.05 10.95 2.05
CA ILE A 291 22.99 12.14 2.90
C ILE A 291 24.24 12.94 2.57
N ALA A 292 24.06 14.09 1.92
CA ALA A 292 25.17 15.00 1.67
C ALA A 292 25.73 15.39 3.05
N SER A 293 26.92 14.89 3.33
CA SER A 293 27.71 15.19 4.53
C SER A 293 28.14 16.65 4.55
#